data_a2577e8c6a55a9971d92ba4597e39219
#
_entry.id   a2577e8c6a55a9971d92ba4597e39219
#
_cell.length_a   1.000
_cell.length_b   1.000
_cell.length_c   1.000
_cell.angle_alpha   90.00
_cell.angle_beta   90.00
_cell.angle_gamma   90.00
#
_symmetry.space_group_name_H-M   'P 1'
#
loop_
_entity.id
_entity.type
_entity.pdbx_description
1 polymer ?
#
loop_
_entity_poly.entity_id
_entity_poly.type
_entity_poly.pdbx_seq_one_letter_code
_entity_poly.pdbx_strand_id
1 'polypeptide(L)'
;QEGFFEQEVRDGFYLDATMKTLWAAELEVLQKVAEVCDRHGLKWYAAYGTLLGAIRHEGFVPWDDDMDIWVKRPDYNKLMQILPKELPEGYRVRSPLAEEGYDQYHTCLNSGSGISIAKEWLDQFHGCPFTVGLDIFPLDYLPRNEKDRKLQCDLLTMTSRIAQLAKNVSREVKSSKDADAEQKENANSSESVIVVKKNTAQVKSEQVISAIEEINLGISYLEQTCKLQIDHQL
;
A
#
# COMPACT_ATOMS: atom_id res chain seq x y z
N GLN A 1 0.48 30.11 2.24
CA GLN A 1 -0.08 31.06 3.21
C GLN A 1 1.06 31.62 4.05
N GLU A 2 1.04 32.93 4.32
CA GLU A 2 1.99 33.56 5.21
C GLU A 2 1.87 32.94 6.61
N GLY A 3 2.99 32.54 7.24
CA GLY A 3 3.01 31.89 8.55
C GLY A 3 2.71 30.37 8.56
N PHE A 4 2.49 29.72 7.42
CA PHE A 4 2.21 28.27 7.40
C PHE A 4 3.28 27.44 8.09
N PHE A 5 4.56 27.76 7.92
CA PHE A 5 5.68 27.01 8.49
C PHE A 5 6.02 27.40 9.94
N GLU A 6 5.29 28.36 10.53
CA GLU A 6 5.48 28.73 11.93
C GLU A 6 4.90 27.65 12.86
N GLN A 7 5.59 27.38 13.95
CA GLN A 7 5.11 26.46 14.97
C GLN A 7 3.82 26.98 15.64
N GLU A 8 2.91 26.09 15.96
CA GLU A 8 1.65 26.45 16.62
C GLU A 8 1.13 25.33 17.53
N VAL A 9 0.12 25.63 18.34
CA VAL A 9 -0.70 24.62 19.02
C VAL A 9 -2.07 24.60 18.38
N ARG A 10 -2.46 23.44 17.83
CA ARG A 10 -3.77 23.22 17.21
C ARG A 10 -4.46 22.04 17.90
N ASP A 11 -5.66 22.24 18.40
CA ASP A 11 -6.44 21.26 19.17
C ASP A 11 -5.66 20.60 20.32
N GLY A 12 -4.82 21.38 21.01
CA GLY A 12 -3.97 20.90 22.10
C GLY A 12 -2.73 20.14 21.69
N PHE A 13 -2.50 19.94 20.39
CA PHE A 13 -1.32 19.30 19.84
C PHE A 13 -0.29 20.33 19.36
N TYR A 14 0.98 20.16 19.76
CA TYR A 14 2.06 21.05 19.33
C TYR A 14 2.59 20.62 17.96
N LEU A 15 2.48 21.52 17.01
CA LEU A 15 2.97 21.38 15.64
C LEU A 15 4.28 22.16 15.51
N ASP A 16 5.36 21.44 15.24
CA ASP A 16 6.64 22.07 14.92
C ASP A 16 6.78 22.38 13.42
N ALA A 17 7.83 23.10 13.07
CA ALA A 17 8.12 23.43 11.67
C ALA A 17 8.41 22.20 10.83
N THR A 18 8.94 21.10 11.41
CA THR A 18 9.26 19.85 10.71
C THR A 18 7.98 19.18 10.22
N MET A 19 6.98 19.06 11.08
CA MET A 19 5.67 18.50 10.70
C MET A 19 5.04 19.34 9.56
N LYS A 20 5.14 20.65 9.63
CA LYS A 20 4.58 21.52 8.59
C LYS A 20 5.33 21.45 7.25
N THR A 21 6.65 21.26 7.28
CA THR A 21 7.41 20.99 6.04
C THR A 21 7.08 19.62 5.46
N LEU A 22 6.82 18.62 6.31
CA LEU A 22 6.36 17.31 5.89
C LEU A 22 5.00 17.40 5.17
N TRP A 23 4.01 18.04 5.78
CA TRP A 23 2.70 18.26 5.17
C TRP A 23 2.78 19.03 3.84
N ALA A 24 3.64 20.05 3.75
CA ALA A 24 3.84 20.76 2.49
C ALA A 24 4.42 19.84 1.40
N ALA A 25 5.39 19.01 1.76
CA ALA A 25 5.97 18.04 0.84
C ALA A 25 4.97 16.95 0.38
N GLU A 26 4.08 16.50 1.26
CA GLU A 26 2.99 15.58 0.92
C GLU A 26 1.99 16.19 -0.05
N LEU A 27 1.64 17.46 0.15
CA LEU A 27 0.79 18.21 -0.77
C LEU A 27 1.41 18.32 -2.17
N GLU A 28 2.74 18.47 -2.30
CA GLU A 28 3.42 18.42 -3.60
C GLU A 28 3.25 17.06 -4.28
N VAL A 29 3.36 15.96 -3.53
CA VAL A 29 3.14 14.61 -4.06
C VAL A 29 1.69 14.44 -4.51
N LEU A 30 0.72 14.84 -3.67
CA LEU A 30 -0.69 14.80 -4.02
C LEU A 30 -0.99 15.64 -5.27
N GLN A 31 -0.40 16.84 -5.37
CA GLN A 31 -0.59 17.71 -6.53
C GLN A 31 -0.12 17.03 -7.83
N LYS A 32 1.04 16.33 -7.82
CA LYS A 32 1.52 15.59 -8.99
C LYS A 32 0.55 14.50 -9.42
N VAL A 33 -0.01 13.77 -8.48
CA VAL A 33 -1.04 12.74 -8.76
C VAL A 33 -2.33 13.38 -9.27
N ALA A 34 -2.78 14.47 -8.66
CA ALA A 34 -3.96 15.21 -9.10
C ALA A 34 -3.81 15.73 -10.54
N GLU A 35 -2.66 16.32 -10.89
CA GLU A 35 -2.34 16.78 -12.24
C GLU A 35 -2.41 15.62 -13.28
N VAL A 36 -1.91 14.42 -12.92
CA VAL A 36 -2.04 13.22 -13.77
C VAL A 36 -3.49 12.82 -13.90
N CYS A 37 -4.23 12.75 -12.80
CA CYS A 37 -5.65 12.42 -12.82
C CYS A 37 -6.46 13.37 -13.71
N ASP A 38 -6.24 14.68 -13.60
CA ASP A 38 -6.93 15.71 -14.37
C ASP A 38 -6.65 15.59 -15.87
N ARG A 39 -5.40 15.37 -16.28
CA ARG A 39 -5.01 15.15 -17.68
C ARG A 39 -5.72 13.94 -18.32
N HIS A 40 -5.99 12.91 -17.52
CA HIS A 40 -6.60 11.67 -18.00
C HIS A 40 -8.09 11.53 -17.65
N GLY A 41 -8.70 12.55 -17.06
CA GLY A 41 -10.12 12.55 -16.67
C GLY A 41 -10.44 11.51 -15.59
N LEU A 42 -9.47 11.15 -14.74
CA LEU A 42 -9.62 10.21 -13.65
C LEU A 42 -10.09 10.94 -12.38
N LYS A 43 -10.90 10.27 -11.56
CA LYS A 43 -11.45 10.84 -10.34
C LYS A 43 -10.82 10.21 -9.12
N TRP A 44 -10.33 11.05 -8.22
CA TRP A 44 -9.84 10.67 -6.90
C TRP A 44 -10.64 11.38 -5.79
N TYR A 45 -10.57 10.86 -4.59
CA TYR A 45 -11.27 11.37 -3.41
C TYR A 45 -10.33 11.28 -2.21
N ALA A 46 -10.33 12.30 -1.35
CA ALA A 46 -9.62 12.19 -0.07
C ALA A 46 -10.15 11.02 0.75
N ALA A 47 -9.26 10.31 1.45
CA ALA A 47 -9.59 9.14 2.24
C ALA A 47 -9.23 9.34 3.71
N TYR A 48 -9.79 8.56 4.59
CA TYR A 48 -9.44 8.42 6.01
C TYR A 48 -9.06 9.72 6.73
N GLY A 49 -7.82 9.83 7.24
CA GLY A 49 -7.27 11.00 7.93
C GLY A 49 -7.26 12.25 7.06
N THR A 50 -6.92 12.10 5.80
CA THR A 50 -6.91 13.21 4.81
C THR A 50 -8.31 13.83 4.63
N LEU A 51 -9.36 13.01 4.49
CA LEU A 51 -10.74 13.50 4.39
C LEU A 51 -11.22 14.11 5.71
N LEU A 52 -10.93 13.43 6.83
CA LEU A 52 -11.31 13.90 8.15
C LEU A 52 -10.67 15.24 8.48
N GLY A 53 -9.39 15.40 8.16
CA GLY A 53 -8.65 16.66 8.32
C GLY A 53 -9.24 17.77 7.50
N ALA A 54 -9.51 17.53 6.22
CA ALA A 54 -10.09 18.53 5.31
C ALA A 54 -11.44 19.06 5.83
N ILE A 55 -12.30 18.19 6.40
CA ILE A 55 -13.64 18.59 6.87
C ILE A 55 -13.61 19.16 8.30
N ARG A 56 -12.84 18.55 9.21
CA ARG A 56 -12.88 18.91 10.64
C ARG A 56 -11.88 19.99 11.01
N HIS A 57 -10.69 20.00 10.38
CA HIS A 57 -9.58 20.86 10.73
C HIS A 57 -9.25 21.89 9.64
N GLU A 58 -9.99 21.88 8.53
CA GLU A 58 -9.72 22.73 7.35
C GLU A 58 -8.27 22.55 6.84
N GLY A 59 -7.72 21.34 6.99
CA GLY A 59 -6.34 20.99 6.68
C GLY A 59 -6.01 19.58 7.16
N PHE A 60 -4.77 19.37 7.58
CA PHE A 60 -4.37 18.10 8.19
C PHE A 60 -4.94 17.93 9.61
N VAL A 61 -5.19 16.70 10.01
CA VAL A 61 -5.34 16.35 11.42
C VAL A 61 -4.02 16.64 12.13
N PRO A 62 -3.98 17.37 13.27
CA PRO A 62 -2.72 17.86 13.85
C PRO A 62 -1.65 16.82 14.17
N TRP A 63 -2.05 15.58 14.42
CA TRP A 63 -1.16 14.46 14.77
C TRP A 63 -1.00 13.43 13.64
N ASP A 64 -1.44 13.77 12.43
CA ASP A 64 -1.38 12.90 11.24
C ASP A 64 -0.19 13.28 10.36
N ASP A 65 0.54 12.30 9.86
CA ASP A 65 1.77 12.46 9.11
C ASP A 65 1.76 11.71 7.77
N ASP A 66 0.56 11.36 7.29
CA ASP A 66 0.37 10.69 6.01
C ASP A 66 -0.85 11.24 5.25
N MET A 67 -0.88 10.95 3.96
CA MET A 67 -2.01 11.27 3.08
C MET A 67 -2.53 10.03 2.36
N ASP A 68 -3.85 9.92 2.33
CA ASP A 68 -4.58 8.83 1.71
C ASP A 68 -5.58 9.33 0.70
N ILE A 69 -5.69 8.65 -0.43
CA ILE A 69 -6.76 8.90 -1.41
C ILE A 69 -7.45 7.61 -1.83
N TRP A 70 -8.72 7.74 -2.20
CA TRP A 70 -9.50 6.71 -2.86
C TRP A 70 -9.62 6.95 -4.36
N VAL A 71 -9.50 5.88 -5.14
CA VAL A 71 -9.75 5.90 -6.58
C VAL A 71 -10.64 4.72 -6.94
N LYS A 72 -11.72 4.95 -7.69
CA LYS A 72 -12.61 3.84 -8.13
C LYS A 72 -11.83 2.82 -8.95
N ARG A 73 -12.10 1.53 -8.77
CA ARG A 73 -11.34 0.43 -9.37
C ARG A 73 -11.02 0.61 -10.87
N PRO A 74 -11.94 1.00 -11.76
CA PRO A 74 -11.61 1.21 -13.17
C PRO A 74 -10.58 2.33 -13.39
N ASP A 75 -10.72 3.44 -12.66
CA ASP A 75 -9.79 4.57 -12.73
C ASP A 75 -8.45 4.23 -12.06
N TYR A 76 -8.48 3.50 -10.94
CA TYR A 76 -7.29 2.99 -10.27
C TYR A 76 -6.44 2.12 -11.21
N ASN A 77 -7.05 1.16 -11.91
CA ASN A 77 -6.33 0.29 -12.84
C ASN A 77 -5.67 1.07 -13.99
N LYS A 78 -6.31 2.13 -14.48
CA LYS A 78 -5.73 3.05 -15.48
C LYS A 78 -4.59 3.86 -14.87
N LEU A 79 -4.81 4.44 -13.70
CA LEU A 79 -3.84 5.28 -13.00
C LEU A 79 -2.54 4.51 -12.73
N MET A 80 -2.61 3.23 -12.34
CA MET A 80 -1.44 2.38 -12.10
C MET A 80 -0.60 2.11 -13.36
N GLN A 81 -1.18 2.22 -14.54
CA GLN A 81 -0.45 2.10 -15.81
C GLN A 81 0.19 3.41 -16.26
N ILE A 82 -0.32 4.54 -15.77
CA ILE A 82 0.05 5.89 -16.18
C ILE A 82 1.10 6.48 -15.23
N LEU A 83 0.87 6.39 -13.91
CA LEU A 83 1.73 7.03 -12.90
C LEU A 83 3.22 6.74 -13.08
N PRO A 84 3.68 5.48 -13.29
CA PRO A 84 5.11 5.21 -13.44
C PRO A 84 5.76 5.88 -14.65
N LYS A 85 4.96 6.36 -15.62
CA LYS A 85 5.43 6.96 -16.88
C LYS A 85 5.38 8.48 -16.87
N GLU A 86 4.51 9.07 -16.05
CA GLU A 86 4.22 10.50 -16.07
C GLU A 86 4.68 11.24 -14.81
N LEU A 87 5.02 10.51 -13.75
CA LEU A 87 5.64 11.11 -12.58
C LEU A 87 7.09 11.52 -12.87
N PRO A 88 7.59 12.56 -12.20
CA PRO A 88 8.98 12.95 -12.30
C PRO A 88 9.96 11.82 -11.96
N GLU A 89 11.18 11.89 -12.48
CA GLU A 89 12.24 10.96 -12.14
C GLU A 89 12.48 10.95 -10.61
N GLY A 90 12.71 9.77 -10.05
CA GLY A 90 12.92 9.56 -8.61
C GLY A 90 11.68 9.10 -7.87
N TYR A 91 10.48 9.39 -8.36
CA TYR A 91 9.25 8.86 -7.77
C TYR A 91 9.16 7.34 -7.90
N ARG A 92 8.61 6.69 -6.89
CA ARG A 92 8.45 5.23 -6.85
C ARG A 92 7.00 4.85 -6.63
N VAL A 93 6.43 4.13 -7.59
CA VAL A 93 5.08 3.59 -7.50
C VAL A 93 5.18 2.10 -7.19
N ARG A 94 4.76 1.71 -6.00
CA ARG A 94 4.69 0.31 -5.57
C ARG A 94 3.23 -0.11 -5.49
N SER A 95 2.86 -1.14 -6.23
CA SER A 95 1.47 -1.58 -6.28
C SER A 95 1.36 -3.09 -6.48
N PRO A 96 0.24 -3.71 -6.06
CA PRO A 96 -0.01 -5.13 -6.29
C PRO A 96 -0.12 -5.50 -7.78
N LEU A 97 -0.29 -4.50 -8.67
CA LEU A 97 -0.37 -4.71 -10.12
C LEU A 97 0.98 -4.59 -10.84
N ALA A 98 1.99 -4.01 -10.18
CA ALA A 98 3.26 -3.68 -10.81
C ALA A 98 4.48 -4.40 -10.20
N GLU A 99 4.39 -4.84 -8.94
CA GLU A 99 5.53 -5.40 -8.21
C GLU A 99 5.21 -6.81 -7.69
N GLU A 100 5.93 -7.82 -8.17
CA GLU A 100 5.80 -9.19 -7.69
C GLU A 100 6.20 -9.27 -6.21
N GLY A 101 5.36 -9.94 -5.40
CA GLY A 101 5.57 -10.07 -3.96
C GLY A 101 5.19 -8.84 -3.13
N TYR A 102 4.59 -7.82 -3.75
CA TYR A 102 4.01 -6.70 -3.01
C TYR A 102 2.79 -7.15 -2.22
N ASP A 103 2.79 -6.93 -0.91
CA ASP A 103 1.86 -7.54 0.04
C ASP A 103 0.75 -6.60 0.55
N GLN A 104 0.64 -5.39 -0.01
CA GLN A 104 -0.42 -4.45 0.32
C GLN A 104 -1.51 -4.43 -0.75
N TYR A 105 -2.74 -4.10 -0.35
CA TYR A 105 -3.90 -4.02 -1.26
C TYR A 105 -4.08 -2.63 -1.91
N HIS A 106 -3.24 -1.68 -1.54
CA HIS A 106 -3.21 -0.31 -2.06
C HIS A 106 -1.87 -0.04 -2.75
N THR A 107 -1.77 1.07 -3.42
CA THR A 107 -0.51 1.55 -4.00
C THR A 107 0.14 2.52 -3.03
N CYS A 108 1.42 2.32 -2.75
CA CYS A 108 2.27 3.31 -2.09
C CYS A 108 3.06 4.08 -3.15
N LEU A 109 2.82 5.37 -3.23
CA LEU A 109 3.63 6.30 -4.01
C LEU A 109 4.60 7.01 -3.08
N ASN A 110 5.88 7.06 -3.44
CA ASN A 110 6.89 7.78 -2.67
C ASN A 110 7.63 8.77 -3.56
N SER A 111 7.97 9.94 -3.02
CA SER A 111 8.73 10.99 -3.71
C SER A 111 10.19 10.63 -3.98
N GLY A 112 10.70 9.57 -3.32
CA GLY A 112 12.10 9.15 -3.45
C GLY A 112 12.38 7.82 -2.75
N SER A 113 13.63 7.57 -2.40
CA SER A 113 14.08 6.31 -1.78
C SER A 113 14.78 6.48 -0.43
N GLY A 114 14.85 7.68 0.10
CA GLY A 114 15.54 7.95 1.35
C GLY A 114 15.65 9.45 1.66
N ILE A 115 16.46 9.79 2.65
CA ILE A 115 16.71 11.17 3.05
C ILE A 115 17.59 11.85 2.00
N SER A 116 17.23 13.08 1.59
CA SER A 116 18.02 13.91 0.70
C SER A 116 18.21 15.31 1.28
N ILE A 117 19.46 15.77 1.28
CA ILE A 117 19.84 17.15 1.65
C ILE A 117 20.32 17.95 0.43
N ALA A 118 20.13 17.41 -0.79
CA ALA A 118 20.44 18.13 -2.01
C ALA A 118 19.57 19.40 -2.11
N LYS A 119 20.16 20.50 -2.57
CA LYS A 119 19.47 21.78 -2.63
C LYS A 119 18.21 21.71 -3.49
N GLU A 120 18.29 21.05 -4.63
CA GLU A 120 17.18 20.86 -5.57
C GLU A 120 16.01 20.12 -4.94
N TRP A 121 16.31 19.11 -4.12
CA TRP A 121 15.31 18.38 -3.35
C TRP A 121 14.64 19.27 -2.30
N LEU A 122 15.44 19.96 -1.50
CA LEU A 122 14.92 20.83 -0.43
C LEU A 122 14.11 21.99 -1.00
N ASP A 123 14.52 22.58 -2.13
CA ASP A 123 13.76 23.63 -2.81
C ASP A 123 12.40 23.10 -3.31
N GLN A 124 12.35 21.86 -3.83
CA GLN A 124 11.12 21.22 -4.32
C GLN A 124 10.16 20.83 -3.19
N PHE A 125 10.69 20.32 -2.08
CA PHE A 125 9.92 19.80 -0.96
C PHE A 125 9.94 20.70 0.28
N HIS A 126 9.99 22.02 0.09
CA HIS A 126 9.84 23.03 1.15
C HIS A 126 10.80 22.89 2.33
N GLY A 127 12.00 22.39 2.09
CA GLY A 127 12.99 22.11 3.13
C GLY A 127 12.84 20.74 3.81
N CYS A 128 11.87 19.92 3.42
CA CYS A 128 11.69 18.58 3.93
C CYS A 128 12.77 17.64 3.39
N PRO A 129 13.66 17.07 4.23
CA PRO A 129 14.70 16.15 3.77
C PRO A 129 14.18 14.71 3.60
N PHE A 130 12.98 14.41 4.07
CA PHE A 130 12.42 13.07 4.12
C PHE A 130 11.71 12.72 2.82
N THR A 131 11.72 11.45 2.47
CA THR A 131 10.81 10.90 1.47
C THR A 131 9.40 10.92 2.03
N VAL A 132 8.48 11.52 1.28
CA VAL A 132 7.05 11.56 1.62
C VAL A 132 6.26 10.67 0.68
N GLY A 133 5.14 10.18 1.17
CA GLY A 133 4.30 9.22 0.47
C GLY A 133 2.87 9.70 0.24
N LEU A 134 2.19 8.95 -0.60
CA LEU A 134 0.74 9.02 -0.79
C LEU A 134 0.23 7.60 -0.96
N ASP A 135 -0.70 7.19 -0.12
CA ASP A 135 -1.34 5.90 -0.25
C ASP A 135 -2.61 6.00 -1.08
N ILE A 136 -2.68 5.19 -2.15
CA ILE A 136 -3.77 5.20 -3.13
C ILE A 136 -4.56 3.91 -3.01
N PHE A 137 -5.76 3.99 -2.45
CA PHE A 137 -6.64 2.86 -2.21
C PHE A 137 -7.65 2.67 -3.33
N PRO A 138 -7.81 1.46 -3.87
CA PRO A 138 -8.89 1.18 -4.79
C PRO A 138 -10.24 1.12 -4.07
N LEU A 139 -11.26 1.78 -4.63
CA LEU A 139 -12.66 1.58 -4.25
C LEU A 139 -13.28 0.51 -5.14
N ASP A 140 -13.59 -0.62 -4.55
CA ASP A 140 -14.27 -1.72 -5.21
C ASP A 140 -15.78 -1.65 -5.00
N TYR A 141 -16.52 -2.21 -5.96
CA TYR A 141 -17.96 -2.32 -5.84
C TYR A 141 -18.34 -3.43 -4.85
N LEU A 142 -19.30 -3.12 -3.99
CA LEU A 142 -19.90 -4.15 -3.14
C LEU A 142 -21.07 -4.79 -3.87
N PRO A 143 -21.17 -6.13 -3.90
CA PRO A 143 -22.35 -6.84 -4.40
C PRO A 143 -23.62 -6.38 -3.67
N ARG A 144 -24.72 -6.24 -4.41
CA ARG A 144 -26.03 -5.88 -3.83
C ARG A 144 -26.57 -7.02 -2.95
N ASN A 145 -26.35 -8.24 -3.37
CA ASN A 145 -26.74 -9.45 -2.67
C ASN A 145 -25.86 -9.67 -1.44
N GLU A 146 -26.45 -9.92 -0.30
CA GLU A 146 -25.75 -10.10 0.98
C GLU A 146 -24.84 -11.34 0.99
N LYS A 147 -25.26 -12.43 0.34
CA LYS A 147 -24.45 -13.67 0.23
C LYS A 147 -23.15 -13.42 -0.55
N ASP A 148 -23.24 -12.70 -1.67
CA ASP A 148 -22.07 -12.39 -2.51
C ASP A 148 -21.17 -11.36 -1.83
N ARG A 149 -21.74 -10.39 -1.10
CA ARG A 149 -20.97 -9.44 -0.29
C ARG A 149 -20.20 -10.14 0.82
N LYS A 150 -20.85 -11.09 1.52
CA LYS A 150 -20.19 -11.91 2.53
C LYS A 150 -19.04 -12.71 1.91
N LEU A 151 -19.27 -13.35 0.75
CA LEU A 151 -18.24 -14.10 0.04
C LEU A 151 -17.05 -13.20 -0.33
N GLN A 152 -17.29 -11.99 -0.84
CA GLN A 152 -16.23 -11.03 -1.15
C GLN A 152 -15.40 -10.68 0.10
N CYS A 153 -16.05 -10.41 1.23
CA CYS A 153 -15.37 -10.13 2.51
C CYS A 153 -14.57 -11.33 3.01
N ASP A 154 -15.13 -12.54 2.90
CA ASP A 154 -14.46 -13.77 3.30
C ASP A 154 -13.21 -14.02 2.43
N LEU A 155 -13.30 -13.82 1.11
CA LEU A 155 -12.17 -13.93 0.19
C LEU A 155 -11.06 -12.91 0.49
N LEU A 156 -11.39 -11.65 0.73
CA LEU A 156 -10.42 -10.62 1.13
C LEU A 156 -9.72 -10.99 2.45
N THR A 157 -10.48 -11.51 3.42
CA THR A 157 -9.93 -11.95 4.70
C THR A 157 -8.99 -13.15 4.52
N MET A 158 -9.37 -14.12 3.69
CA MET A 158 -8.54 -15.29 3.39
C MET A 158 -7.25 -14.89 2.66
N THR A 159 -7.35 -14.00 1.67
CA THR A 159 -6.18 -13.51 0.92
C THR A 159 -5.18 -12.79 1.85
N SER A 160 -5.68 -11.95 2.76
CA SER A 160 -4.85 -11.29 3.78
C SER A 160 -4.11 -12.30 4.67
N ARG A 161 -4.81 -13.34 5.12
CA ARG A 161 -4.21 -14.41 5.95
C ARG A 161 -3.13 -15.18 5.20
N ILE A 162 -3.35 -15.47 3.92
CA ILE A 162 -2.37 -16.17 3.09
C ILE A 162 -1.13 -15.30 2.87
N ALA A 163 -1.30 -14.03 2.53
CA ALA A 163 -0.19 -13.10 2.39
C ALA A 163 0.65 -13.03 3.68
N GLN A 164 -0.02 -12.97 4.84
CA GLN A 164 0.67 -12.99 6.14
C GLN A 164 1.41 -14.31 6.41
N LEU A 165 0.80 -15.45 6.08
CA LEU A 165 1.46 -16.76 6.23
C LEU A 165 2.66 -16.88 5.30
N ALA A 166 2.54 -16.49 4.03
CA ALA A 166 3.64 -16.49 3.07
C ALA A 166 4.82 -15.63 3.54
N LYS A 167 4.53 -14.45 4.10
CA LYS A 167 5.53 -13.55 4.68
C LYS A 167 6.27 -14.18 5.88
N ASN A 168 5.54 -14.86 6.76
CA ASN A 168 6.12 -15.56 7.91
C ASN A 168 7.03 -16.71 7.47
N VAL A 169 6.58 -17.53 6.49
CA VAL A 169 7.39 -18.61 5.91
C VAL A 169 8.66 -18.05 5.27
N SER A 170 8.56 -16.98 4.50
CA SER A 170 9.71 -16.34 3.86
C SER A 170 10.73 -15.80 4.87
N ARG A 171 10.26 -15.25 6.00
CA ARG A 171 11.13 -14.78 7.10
C ARG A 171 11.83 -15.95 7.80
N GLU A 172 11.12 -17.03 8.09
CA GLU A 172 11.71 -18.24 8.69
C GLU A 172 12.77 -18.87 7.79
N VAL A 173 12.54 -18.90 6.46
CA VAL A 173 13.50 -19.42 5.48
C VAL A 173 14.74 -18.53 5.38
N LYS A 174 14.60 -17.21 5.42
CA LYS A 174 15.75 -16.27 5.46
C LYS A 174 16.55 -16.44 6.74
N SER A 175 15.90 -16.42 7.90
CA SER A 175 16.55 -16.60 9.20
C SER A 175 17.30 -17.93 9.30
N SER A 176 16.79 -19.01 8.71
CA SER A 176 17.50 -20.30 8.70
C SER A 176 18.72 -20.30 7.77
N LYS A 177 18.66 -19.57 6.63
CA LYS A 177 19.83 -19.43 5.72
C LYS A 177 20.94 -18.57 6.35
N ASP A 178 20.57 -17.52 7.06
CA ASP A 178 21.54 -16.65 7.76
C ASP A 178 22.20 -17.40 8.93
N ALA A 179 21.44 -18.21 9.68
CA ALA A 179 21.97 -19.09 10.72
C ALA A 179 22.88 -20.20 10.18
N ASP A 180 22.56 -20.75 8.98
CA ASP A 180 23.41 -21.75 8.32
C ASP A 180 24.70 -21.12 7.72
N ALA A 181 24.70 -19.83 7.41
CA ALA A 181 25.89 -19.09 6.99
C ALA A 181 26.84 -18.83 8.16
N GLU A 182 26.33 -18.47 9.34
CA GLU A 182 27.14 -18.30 10.57
C GLU A 182 27.63 -19.64 11.14
N GLN A 183 26.87 -20.76 10.95
CA GLN A 183 27.28 -22.09 11.45
C GLN A 183 28.25 -22.83 10.52
N LYS A 184 28.50 -22.37 9.30
CA LYS A 184 29.57 -22.95 8.44
C LYS A 184 30.98 -22.64 8.96
N GLU A 185 31.13 -21.70 9.88
CA GLU A 185 32.40 -21.52 10.61
C GLU A 185 32.57 -22.49 11.82
N ASN A 186 31.50 -23.20 12.28
CA ASN A 186 31.55 -24.14 13.39
C ASN A 186 30.79 -25.43 13.09
N ALA A 187 31.33 -26.26 12.20
CA ALA A 187 30.72 -27.54 11.86
C ALA A 187 30.90 -28.61 12.93
N ASN A 188 29.83 -29.04 13.54
CA ASN A 188 29.49 -30.47 13.77
C ASN A 188 28.23 -30.58 14.63
N SER A 189 27.19 -31.05 14.03
CA SER A 189 25.93 -31.60 14.58
C SER A 189 24.65 -30.88 14.12
N SER A 190 23.86 -31.57 13.34
CA SER A 190 22.42 -31.66 13.46
C SER A 190 21.66 -31.85 12.13
N GLU A 191 21.80 -33.03 11.51
CA GLU A 191 20.89 -33.48 10.43
C GLU A 191 19.42 -33.56 10.88
N SER A 192 19.17 -33.88 12.15
CA SER A 192 17.82 -34.02 12.69
C SER A 192 17.03 -32.72 12.78
N VAL A 193 17.68 -31.58 13.06
CA VAL A 193 17.02 -30.27 13.15
C VAL A 193 16.64 -29.73 11.77
N ILE A 194 17.44 -30.02 10.75
CA ILE A 194 17.18 -29.62 9.36
C ILE A 194 15.96 -30.35 8.80
N VAL A 195 15.78 -31.63 9.12
CA VAL A 195 14.65 -32.46 8.66
C VAL A 195 13.33 -31.95 9.25
N VAL A 196 13.30 -31.59 10.54
CA VAL A 196 12.08 -31.06 11.19
C VAL A 196 11.70 -29.70 10.60
N LYS A 197 12.65 -28.81 10.36
CA LYS A 197 12.40 -27.49 9.74
C LYS A 197 11.90 -27.63 8.28
N LYS A 198 12.48 -28.53 7.49
CA LYS A 198 12.00 -28.82 6.12
C LYS A 198 10.57 -29.35 6.10
N ASN A 199 10.22 -30.28 6.97
CA ASN A 199 8.86 -30.82 7.04
C ASN A 199 7.84 -29.74 7.46
N THR A 200 8.17 -28.87 8.40
CA THR A 200 7.28 -27.77 8.81
C THR A 200 7.07 -26.75 7.69
N ALA A 201 8.10 -26.41 6.93
CA ALA A 201 7.99 -25.52 5.77
C ALA A 201 7.16 -26.14 4.64
N GLN A 202 7.29 -27.45 4.41
CA GLN A 202 6.50 -28.18 3.42
C GLN A 202 5.02 -28.26 3.79
N VAL A 203 4.68 -28.56 5.04
CA VAL A 203 3.29 -28.59 5.53
C VAL A 203 2.65 -27.19 5.41
N LYS A 204 3.38 -26.12 5.76
CA LYS A 204 2.89 -24.74 5.61
C LYS A 204 2.68 -24.37 4.14
N SER A 205 3.54 -24.83 3.22
CA SER A 205 3.37 -24.57 1.79
C SER A 205 2.17 -25.29 1.19
N GLU A 206 1.87 -26.52 1.59
CA GLU A 206 0.68 -27.26 1.17
C GLU A 206 -0.62 -26.57 1.65
N GLN A 207 -0.65 -26.05 2.87
CA GLN A 207 -1.78 -25.28 3.38
C GLN A 207 -2.00 -23.97 2.60
N VAL A 208 -0.92 -23.28 2.20
CA VAL A 208 -0.99 -22.08 1.37
C VAL A 208 -1.53 -22.42 -0.03
N ILE A 209 -1.09 -23.51 -0.65
CA ILE A 209 -1.55 -23.94 -1.96
C ILE A 209 -3.05 -24.27 -1.92
N SER A 210 -3.51 -25.06 -0.94
CA SER A 210 -4.93 -25.39 -0.78
C SER A 210 -5.81 -24.15 -0.61
N ALA A 211 -5.35 -23.18 0.18
CA ALA A 211 -6.10 -21.94 0.37
C ALA A 211 -6.11 -21.05 -0.89
N ILE A 212 -5.07 -21.08 -1.71
CA ILE A 212 -5.05 -20.39 -3.02
C ILE A 212 -6.06 -21.02 -3.98
N GLU A 213 -6.20 -22.33 -3.99
CA GLU A 213 -7.19 -23.05 -4.83
C GLU A 213 -8.62 -22.67 -4.43
N GLU A 214 -8.93 -22.58 -3.13
CA GLU A 214 -10.25 -22.14 -2.64
C GLU A 214 -10.55 -20.69 -3.04
N ILE A 215 -9.56 -19.79 -2.99
CA ILE A 215 -9.70 -18.39 -3.41
C ILE A 215 -9.98 -18.31 -4.91
N ASN A 216 -9.25 -19.04 -5.74
CA ASN A 216 -9.44 -19.04 -7.19
C ASN A 216 -10.84 -19.52 -7.58
N LEU A 217 -11.39 -20.51 -6.88
CA LEU A 217 -12.77 -20.94 -7.03
C LEU A 217 -13.76 -19.84 -6.68
N GLY A 218 -13.55 -19.13 -5.57
CA GLY A 218 -14.39 -18.02 -5.14
C GLY A 218 -14.33 -16.83 -6.10
N ILE A 219 -13.15 -16.49 -6.61
CA ILE A 219 -12.96 -15.43 -7.62
C ILE A 219 -13.72 -15.76 -8.90
N SER A 220 -13.57 -17.01 -9.42
CA SER A 220 -14.28 -17.47 -10.61
C SER A 220 -15.80 -17.39 -10.45
N TYR A 221 -16.33 -17.73 -9.27
CA TYR A 221 -17.75 -17.59 -8.97
C TYR A 221 -18.20 -16.12 -9.00
N LEU A 222 -17.45 -15.22 -8.37
CA LEU A 222 -17.75 -13.78 -8.35
C LEU A 222 -17.70 -13.18 -9.75
N GLU A 223 -16.71 -13.53 -10.57
CA GLU A 223 -16.59 -13.07 -11.95
C GLU A 223 -17.80 -13.47 -12.80
N GLN A 224 -18.26 -14.73 -12.69
CA GLN A 224 -19.45 -15.21 -13.38
C GLN A 224 -20.70 -14.48 -12.91
N THR A 225 -20.85 -14.26 -11.61
CA THR A 225 -22.00 -13.56 -11.04
C THR A 225 -22.05 -12.08 -11.47
N CYS A 226 -20.89 -11.39 -11.49
CA CYS A 226 -20.79 -10.01 -11.98
C CYS A 226 -21.08 -9.91 -13.47
N LYS A 227 -20.60 -10.84 -14.29
CA LYS A 227 -20.93 -10.89 -15.73
C LYS A 227 -22.43 -11.01 -15.97
N LEU A 228 -23.09 -11.96 -15.27
CA LEU A 228 -24.54 -12.15 -15.39
C LEU A 228 -25.34 -10.91 -14.98
N GLN A 229 -24.86 -10.11 -14.03
CA GLN A 229 -25.52 -8.86 -13.64
C GLN A 229 -25.36 -7.73 -14.65
N ILE A 230 -24.23 -7.68 -15.37
CA ILE A 230 -23.99 -6.69 -16.44
C ILE A 230 -24.84 -7.03 -17.67
N ASP A 231 -24.92 -8.30 -18.06
CA ASP A 231 -25.69 -8.75 -19.21
C ASP A 231 -27.21 -8.60 -19.04
N HIS A 232 -27.71 -8.45 -17.81
CA HIS A 232 -29.13 -8.15 -17.51
C HIS A 232 -29.47 -6.66 -17.41
N GLN A 233 -28.48 -5.75 -17.57
CA GLN A 233 -28.66 -4.29 -17.54
C GLN A 233 -28.52 -3.63 -18.92
N LEU A 234 -28.24 -4.39 -19.98
CA LEU A 234 -28.27 -4.00 -21.39
C LEU A 234 -29.56 -4.49 -22.05
#